data_a10337d48ee26364706ff466b12a4fd8
#
_entry.id   a10337d48ee26364706ff466b12a4fd8
#
_cell.length_a   1.000
_cell.length_b   1.000
_cell.length_c   1.000
_cell.angle_alpha   90.00
_cell.angle_beta   90.00
_cell.angle_gamma   90.00
#
_symmetry.space_group_name_H-M   'P 1'
#
loop_
_entity.id
_entity.type
_entity.pdbx_description
1 polymer ?
#
loop_
_entity_poly.entity_id
_entity_poly.type
_entity_poly.pdbx_seq_one_letter_code
_entity_poly.pdbx_strand_id
1 'polypeptide(L)'
;VQTIDDDLEIIACAGAGKTGVVTRRIINILKSKSEILPENIVAFTFTRKAAEELKGRIYDLGKRELGDTIGFAHMYIGTIHGFCIKMLQEYIPEFQKYDVLDEIHTKLFVERYYDECGIKDLDLCKYKETNLFVSVMSILNENWFEQDKWDERTRTAYKKFW
;
A
#
# COMPACT_ATOMS: atom_id res chain seq x y z
N VAL A 1 13.85 16.51 -15.34
CA VAL A 1 14.74 15.39 -15.03
C VAL A 1 16.11 15.86 -14.56
N GLN A 2 16.57 17.02 -15.00
CA GLN A 2 17.85 17.62 -14.57
C GLN A 2 17.78 18.27 -13.18
N THR A 3 16.60 18.73 -12.75
CA THR A 3 16.37 19.29 -11.42
C THR A 3 16.37 18.18 -10.38
N ILE A 4 17.37 18.12 -9.52
CA ILE A 4 17.57 17.08 -8.50
C ILE A 4 17.32 17.64 -7.10
N ASP A 5 17.69 18.88 -6.86
CA ASP A 5 17.73 19.50 -5.53
C ASP A 5 16.40 20.14 -5.10
N ASP A 6 15.48 20.33 -6.03
CA ASP A 6 14.18 20.96 -5.76
C ASP A 6 13.02 19.95 -5.83
N ASP A 7 11.93 20.29 -5.16
CA ASP A 7 10.65 19.61 -5.31
C ASP A 7 10.14 19.80 -6.73
N LEU A 8 9.64 18.72 -7.33
CA LEU A 8 9.19 18.75 -8.71
C LEU A 8 7.79 18.15 -8.84
N GLU A 9 6.84 18.93 -9.29
CA GLU A 9 5.53 18.48 -9.73
C GLU A 9 5.52 18.25 -11.25
N ILE A 10 5.01 17.10 -11.70
CA ILE A 10 4.92 16.75 -13.11
C ILE A 10 3.46 16.52 -13.47
N ILE A 11 2.88 17.49 -14.19
CA ILE A 11 1.52 17.41 -14.71
C ILE A 11 1.57 16.87 -16.15
N ALA A 12 0.94 15.74 -16.37
CA ALA A 12 0.93 15.10 -17.68
C ALA A 12 -0.27 14.15 -17.85
N CYS A 13 -0.80 14.09 -19.07
CA CYS A 13 -1.89 13.18 -19.43
C CYS A 13 -1.52 11.70 -19.29
N ALA A 14 -2.54 10.82 -19.29
CA ALA A 14 -2.30 9.40 -19.36
C ALA A 14 -1.51 9.04 -20.64
N GLY A 15 -0.56 8.11 -20.52
CA GLY A 15 0.31 7.72 -21.66
C GLY A 15 1.46 8.67 -22.00
N ALA A 16 1.55 9.86 -21.39
CA ALA A 16 2.59 10.85 -21.69
C ALA A 16 4.01 10.50 -21.17
N GLY A 17 4.21 9.29 -20.64
CA GLY A 17 5.53 8.83 -20.20
C GLY A 17 5.95 9.24 -18.79
N LYS A 18 5.01 9.62 -17.89
CA LYS A 18 5.29 9.98 -16.48
C LYS A 18 6.23 9.00 -15.78
N THR A 19 5.94 7.71 -15.90
CA THR A 19 6.78 6.66 -15.30
C THR A 19 8.20 6.68 -15.83
N GLY A 20 8.39 6.96 -17.12
CA GLY A 20 9.71 7.10 -17.72
C GLY A 20 10.50 8.31 -17.16
N VAL A 21 9.81 9.40 -16.82
CA VAL A 21 10.43 10.57 -16.16
C VAL A 21 10.89 10.21 -14.75
N VAL A 22 10.05 9.52 -13.98
CA VAL A 22 10.40 9.05 -12.61
C VAL A 22 11.61 8.11 -12.67
N THR A 23 11.59 7.11 -13.56
CA THR A 23 12.71 6.18 -13.75
C THR A 23 14.02 6.91 -14.03
N ARG A 24 14.00 7.84 -15.00
CA ARG A 24 15.20 8.61 -15.36
C ARG A 24 15.65 9.54 -14.23
N ARG A 25 14.73 10.12 -13.46
CA ARG A 25 15.07 10.96 -12.31
C ARG A 25 15.82 10.13 -11.25
N ILE A 26 15.33 8.94 -10.91
CA ILE A 26 15.98 8.05 -9.94
C ILE A 26 17.41 7.71 -10.40
N ILE A 27 17.59 7.27 -11.64
CA ILE A 27 18.91 6.93 -12.17
C ILE A 27 19.81 8.17 -12.20
N ASN A 28 19.30 9.34 -12.55
CA ASN A 28 20.06 10.58 -12.55
C ASN A 28 20.51 11.01 -11.14
N ILE A 29 19.66 10.83 -10.13
CA ILE A 29 20.02 11.07 -8.73
C ILE A 29 21.18 10.15 -8.33
N LEU A 30 21.06 8.85 -8.55
CA LEU A 30 22.09 7.86 -8.21
C LEU A 30 23.41 8.09 -8.96
N LYS A 31 23.36 8.64 -10.16
CA LYS A 31 24.52 8.95 -10.98
C LYS A 31 25.22 10.23 -10.57
N SER A 32 24.46 11.25 -10.15
CA SER A 32 24.95 12.60 -9.91
C SER A 32 25.31 12.85 -8.45
N LYS A 33 24.76 12.07 -7.52
CA LYS A 33 24.94 12.25 -6.08
C LYS A 33 25.46 10.97 -5.45
N SER A 34 26.78 10.87 -5.31
CA SER A 34 27.44 9.68 -4.76
C SER A 34 27.12 9.39 -3.29
N GLU A 35 26.64 10.41 -2.56
CA GLU A 35 26.19 10.30 -1.18
C GLU A 35 24.80 9.68 -1.04
N ILE A 36 24.01 9.63 -2.13
CA ILE A 36 22.69 9.02 -2.13
C ILE A 36 22.79 7.57 -2.58
N LEU A 37 22.52 6.68 -1.64
CA LEU A 37 22.49 5.23 -1.89
C LEU A 37 21.09 4.79 -2.35
N PRO A 38 20.96 3.65 -3.03
CA PRO A 38 19.65 3.11 -3.40
C PRO A 38 18.66 2.99 -2.23
N GLU A 39 19.11 2.63 -1.04
CA GLU A 39 18.32 2.53 0.19
C GLU A 39 17.70 3.86 0.65
N ASN A 40 18.25 5.00 0.21
CA ASN A 40 17.69 6.32 0.50
C ASN A 40 16.55 6.71 -0.46
N ILE A 41 16.21 5.84 -1.43
CA ILE A 41 15.18 6.11 -2.42
C ILE A 41 13.90 5.35 -2.10
N VAL A 42 12.83 6.12 -2.01
CA VAL A 42 11.46 5.61 -1.85
C VAL A 42 10.61 6.08 -3.02
N ALA A 43 9.97 5.16 -3.72
CA ALA A 43 9.06 5.46 -4.82
C ALA A 43 7.70 4.80 -4.62
N PHE A 44 6.65 5.60 -4.62
CA PHE A 44 5.29 5.13 -4.42
C PHE A 44 4.53 4.97 -5.73
N THR A 45 3.72 3.93 -5.79
CA THR A 45 2.74 3.68 -6.85
C THR A 45 1.38 3.34 -6.24
N PHE A 46 0.32 3.44 -7.03
CA PHE A 46 -1.02 3.09 -6.58
C PHE A 46 -1.25 1.57 -6.50
N THR A 47 -0.63 0.81 -7.38
CA THR A 47 -0.85 -0.64 -7.49
C THR A 47 0.44 -1.42 -7.42
N ARG A 48 0.39 -2.65 -6.92
CA ARG A 48 1.52 -3.59 -6.92
C ARG A 48 2.07 -3.82 -8.33
N LYS A 49 1.17 -3.95 -9.32
CA LYS A 49 1.56 -4.14 -10.72
C LYS A 49 2.39 -2.96 -11.25
N ALA A 50 1.94 -1.72 -10.98
CA ALA A 50 2.70 -0.53 -11.38
C ALA A 50 4.06 -0.45 -10.66
N ALA A 51 4.15 -0.91 -9.41
CA ALA A 51 5.42 -1.00 -8.70
C ALA A 51 6.40 -1.96 -9.37
N GLU A 52 5.94 -3.16 -9.75
CA GLU A 52 6.79 -4.13 -10.44
C GLU A 52 7.24 -3.64 -11.83
N GLU A 53 6.36 -2.97 -12.58
CA GLU A 53 6.75 -2.34 -13.85
C GLU A 53 7.79 -1.23 -13.64
N LEU A 54 7.64 -0.41 -12.59
CA LEU A 54 8.61 0.65 -12.27
C LEU A 54 9.95 0.05 -11.87
N LYS A 55 9.96 -1.00 -11.03
CA LYS A 55 11.19 -1.73 -10.66
C LYS A 55 11.92 -2.23 -11.91
N GLY A 56 11.23 -2.94 -12.80
CA GLY A 56 11.82 -3.46 -14.03
C GLY A 56 12.48 -2.36 -14.85
N ARG A 57 11.78 -1.24 -15.06
CA ARG A 57 12.30 -0.09 -15.82
C ARG A 57 13.53 0.55 -15.17
N ILE A 58 13.55 0.64 -13.83
CA ILE A 58 14.70 1.18 -13.09
C ILE A 58 15.90 0.25 -13.23
N TYR A 59 15.70 -1.07 -13.11
CA TYR A 59 16.76 -2.05 -13.31
C TYR A 59 17.35 -2.01 -14.72
N ASP A 60 16.50 -2.01 -15.74
CA ASP A 60 16.93 -1.97 -17.13
C ASP A 60 17.70 -0.69 -17.48
N LEU A 61 17.23 0.44 -16.98
CA LEU A 61 17.89 1.71 -17.22
C LEU A 61 19.20 1.82 -16.40
N GLY A 62 19.19 1.38 -15.14
CA GLY A 62 20.35 1.37 -14.27
C GLY A 62 21.48 0.53 -14.85
N LYS A 63 21.16 -0.67 -15.30
CA LYS A 63 22.15 -1.55 -15.96
C LYS A 63 22.78 -0.91 -17.19
N ARG A 64 22.00 -0.15 -17.97
CA ARG A 64 22.51 0.54 -19.18
C ARG A 64 23.33 1.78 -18.87
N GLU A 65 22.94 2.58 -17.88
CA GLU A 65 23.56 3.89 -17.65
C GLU A 65 24.61 3.90 -16.55
N LEU A 66 24.48 3.00 -15.55
CA LEU A 66 25.43 2.90 -14.43
C LEU A 66 26.36 1.69 -14.58
N GLY A 67 26.03 0.74 -15.46
CA GLY A 67 26.78 -0.50 -15.65
C GLY A 67 26.59 -1.52 -14.52
N ASP A 68 25.94 -1.13 -13.43
CA ASP A 68 25.71 -1.92 -12.23
C ASP A 68 24.34 -1.63 -11.63
N THR A 69 23.79 -2.59 -10.93
CA THR A 69 22.53 -2.51 -10.19
C THR A 69 22.66 -2.99 -8.76
N ILE A 70 23.89 -3.04 -8.25
CA ILE A 70 24.18 -3.43 -6.86
C ILE A 70 23.45 -2.47 -5.93
N GLY A 71 22.77 -3.05 -4.94
CA GLY A 71 21.99 -2.27 -3.96
C GLY A 71 20.59 -1.83 -4.42
N PHE A 72 20.20 -1.97 -5.70
CA PHE A 72 18.86 -1.57 -6.18
C PHE A 72 17.72 -2.28 -5.46
N ALA A 73 17.99 -3.50 -4.96
CA ALA A 73 17.02 -4.23 -4.15
C ALA A 73 16.68 -3.54 -2.82
N HIS A 74 17.53 -2.63 -2.34
CA HIS A 74 17.30 -1.88 -1.10
C HIS A 74 16.39 -0.65 -1.31
N MET A 75 16.18 -0.20 -2.55
CA MET A 75 15.18 0.83 -2.84
C MET A 75 13.79 0.34 -2.44
N TYR A 76 13.02 1.18 -1.79
CA TYR A 76 11.60 0.88 -1.65
C TYR A 76 10.83 1.36 -2.87
N ILE A 77 10.23 0.44 -3.60
CA ILE A 77 9.34 0.72 -4.72
C ILE A 77 8.07 -0.10 -4.50
N GLY A 78 6.98 0.56 -4.18
CA GLY A 78 5.75 -0.12 -3.80
C GLY A 78 4.58 0.82 -3.55
N THR A 79 3.53 0.30 -2.94
CA THR A 79 2.38 1.12 -2.54
C THR A 79 2.66 1.81 -1.20
N ILE A 80 1.99 2.95 -0.96
CA ILE A 80 2.06 3.67 0.32
C ILE A 80 1.66 2.74 1.48
N HIS A 81 0.57 1.98 1.33
CA HIS A 81 0.13 1.03 2.36
C HIS A 81 1.19 -0.02 2.68
N GLY A 82 1.82 -0.61 1.65
CA GLY A 82 2.90 -1.58 1.85
C GLY A 82 4.11 -0.98 2.57
N PHE A 83 4.43 0.29 2.30
CA PHE A 83 5.48 1.02 3.01
C PHE A 83 5.13 1.22 4.48
N CYS A 84 3.92 1.71 4.77
CA CYS A 84 3.46 1.94 6.15
C CYS A 84 3.52 0.66 6.98
N ILE A 85 3.10 -0.47 6.42
CA ILE A 85 3.17 -1.75 7.10
C ILE A 85 4.60 -2.18 7.36
N LYS A 86 5.48 -2.06 6.36
CA LYS A 86 6.90 -2.33 6.53
C LYS A 86 7.48 -1.50 7.68
N MET A 87 7.18 -0.21 7.72
CA MET A 87 7.64 0.70 8.78
C MET A 87 7.08 0.29 10.16
N LEU A 88 5.78 -0.04 10.24
CA LEU A 88 5.18 -0.50 11.49
C LEU A 88 5.87 -1.78 12.00
N GLN A 89 6.09 -2.76 11.13
CA GLN A 89 6.75 -4.02 11.48
C GLN A 89 8.22 -3.84 11.87
N GLU A 90 8.91 -2.87 11.26
CA GLU A 90 10.32 -2.59 11.53
C GLU A 90 10.52 -1.83 12.85
N TYR A 91 9.67 -0.85 13.14
CA TYR A 91 9.86 0.04 14.29
C TYR A 91 8.98 -0.29 15.51
N ILE A 92 7.92 -1.08 15.35
CA ILE A 92 6.99 -1.42 16.42
C ILE A 92 6.87 -2.93 16.53
N PRO A 93 7.53 -3.57 17.52
CA PRO A 93 7.59 -5.03 17.65
C PRO A 93 6.23 -5.74 17.68
N GLU A 94 5.20 -5.08 18.22
CA GLU A 94 3.85 -5.63 18.29
C GLU A 94 3.26 -5.92 16.89
N PHE A 95 3.66 -5.15 15.86
CA PHE A 95 3.16 -5.31 14.50
C PHE A 95 3.86 -6.41 13.70
N GLN A 96 4.98 -6.96 14.18
CA GLN A 96 5.70 -8.04 13.48
C GLN A 96 4.88 -9.32 13.31
N LYS A 97 3.92 -9.55 14.19
CA LYS A 97 3.03 -10.72 14.17
C LYS A 97 1.78 -10.55 13.31
N TYR A 98 1.51 -9.34 12.83
CA TYR A 98 0.32 -9.06 12.02
C TYR A 98 0.66 -9.10 10.53
N ASP A 99 -0.27 -9.62 9.76
CA ASP A 99 -0.22 -9.62 8.31
C ASP A 99 -1.45 -8.90 7.75
N VAL A 100 -1.35 -8.41 6.50
CA VAL A 100 -2.45 -7.72 5.84
C VAL A 100 -3.25 -8.72 5.05
N LEU A 101 -4.49 -8.87 5.41
CA LEU A 101 -5.42 -9.68 4.66
C LEU A 101 -5.78 -8.99 3.34
N ASP A 102 -5.68 -9.70 2.24
CA ASP A 102 -6.31 -9.28 0.98
C ASP A 102 -7.82 -9.55 1.02
N GLU A 103 -8.53 -9.14 -0.03
CA GLU A 103 -9.99 -9.27 -0.11
C GLU A 103 -10.47 -10.71 0.07
N ILE A 104 -9.76 -11.68 -0.52
CA ILE A 104 -10.12 -13.10 -0.45
C ILE A 104 -9.90 -13.62 0.97
N HIS A 105 -8.74 -13.33 1.55
CA HIS A 105 -8.40 -13.77 2.90
C HIS A 105 -9.27 -13.09 3.96
N THR A 106 -9.64 -11.82 3.78
CA THR A 106 -10.61 -11.12 4.65
C THR A 106 -11.96 -11.83 4.63
N LYS A 107 -12.45 -12.20 3.47
CA LYS A 107 -13.71 -12.95 3.34
C LYS A 107 -13.64 -14.30 4.05
N LEU A 108 -12.60 -15.08 3.79
CA LEU A 108 -12.40 -16.38 4.44
C LEU A 108 -12.26 -16.24 5.96
N PHE A 109 -11.60 -15.18 6.42
CA PHE A 109 -11.50 -14.88 7.85
C PHE A 109 -12.88 -14.64 8.47
N VAL A 110 -13.68 -13.77 7.87
CA VAL A 110 -15.04 -13.46 8.34
C VAL A 110 -15.93 -14.70 8.32
N GLU A 111 -15.84 -15.53 7.30
CA GLU A 111 -16.57 -16.79 7.21
C GLU A 111 -16.16 -17.80 8.28
N ARG A 112 -14.86 -17.85 8.61
CA ARG A 112 -14.32 -18.72 9.65
C ARG A 112 -14.75 -18.27 11.05
N TYR A 113 -14.75 -16.98 11.31
CA TYR A 113 -15.07 -16.40 12.61
C TYR A 113 -16.45 -15.75 12.65
N TYR A 114 -17.41 -16.35 11.92
CA TYR A 114 -18.77 -15.83 11.75
C TYR A 114 -19.48 -15.47 13.07
N ASP A 115 -19.32 -16.27 14.10
CA ASP A 115 -19.97 -16.06 15.40
C ASP A 115 -19.26 -14.97 16.24
N GLU A 116 -18.01 -14.64 15.92
CA GLU A 116 -17.15 -13.78 16.73
C GLU A 116 -16.94 -12.39 16.11
N CYS A 117 -16.95 -12.29 14.77
CA CYS A 117 -16.61 -11.06 14.05
C CYS A 117 -17.75 -10.03 13.95
N GLY A 118 -18.91 -10.29 14.52
CA GLY A 118 -20.03 -9.33 14.55
C GLY A 118 -21.03 -9.41 13.40
N ILE A 119 -20.79 -10.22 12.36
CA ILE A 119 -21.71 -10.37 11.22
C ILE A 119 -23.11 -10.86 11.68
N LYS A 120 -23.15 -11.72 12.69
CA LYS A 120 -24.38 -12.25 13.29
C LYS A 120 -25.18 -11.17 14.03
N ASP A 121 -24.52 -10.18 14.60
CA ASP A 121 -25.20 -9.08 15.32
C ASP A 121 -26.01 -8.19 14.38
N LEU A 122 -25.71 -8.24 13.07
CA LEU A 122 -26.44 -7.54 12.02
C LEU A 122 -27.50 -8.42 11.32
N ASP A 123 -27.75 -9.63 11.82
CA ASP A 123 -28.65 -10.64 11.21
C ASP A 123 -28.27 -11.01 9.77
N LEU A 124 -27.00 -10.89 9.40
CA LEU A 124 -26.51 -11.22 8.07
C LEU A 124 -26.21 -12.72 7.94
N CYS A 125 -26.53 -13.29 6.78
CA CYS A 125 -26.33 -14.72 6.52
C CYS A 125 -24.86 -15.03 6.19
N LYS A 126 -24.36 -16.10 6.82
CA LYS A 126 -23.05 -16.65 6.49
C LYS A 126 -22.97 -17.01 5.00
N TYR A 127 -21.82 -16.76 4.37
CA TYR A 127 -21.52 -17.00 2.95
C TYR A 127 -22.26 -16.11 1.93
N LYS A 128 -23.52 -15.74 2.16
CA LYS A 128 -24.26 -14.92 1.20
C LYS A 128 -23.94 -13.43 1.32
N GLU A 129 -23.80 -12.96 2.56
CA GLU A 129 -23.70 -11.52 2.85
C GLU A 129 -22.35 -11.12 3.43
N THR A 130 -21.36 -12.04 3.42
CA THR A 130 -20.01 -11.76 3.89
C THR A 130 -19.39 -10.57 3.17
N ASN A 131 -19.56 -10.46 1.84
CA ASN A 131 -19.03 -9.33 1.07
C ASN A 131 -19.73 -8.03 1.46
N LEU A 132 -21.05 -8.06 1.67
CA LEU A 132 -21.81 -6.90 2.14
C LEU A 132 -21.31 -6.47 3.52
N PHE A 133 -21.14 -7.42 4.45
CA PHE A 133 -20.62 -7.16 5.78
C PHE A 133 -19.24 -6.50 5.74
N VAL A 134 -18.27 -7.06 4.99
CA VAL A 134 -16.92 -6.48 4.83
C VAL A 134 -16.99 -5.07 4.26
N SER A 135 -17.83 -4.85 3.23
CA SER A 135 -18.00 -3.52 2.64
C SER A 135 -18.58 -2.51 3.63
N VAL A 136 -19.60 -2.91 4.41
CA VAL A 136 -20.18 -2.05 5.46
C VAL A 136 -19.14 -1.72 6.53
N MET A 137 -18.36 -2.70 7.00
CA MET A 137 -17.31 -2.46 8.00
C MET A 137 -16.25 -1.50 7.49
N SER A 138 -15.85 -1.61 6.21
CA SER A 138 -14.92 -0.67 5.58
C SER A 138 -15.47 0.75 5.55
N ILE A 139 -16.73 0.93 5.14
CA ILE A 139 -17.42 2.24 5.13
C ILE A 139 -17.50 2.82 6.54
N LEU A 140 -17.84 2.01 7.53
CA LEU A 140 -17.90 2.44 8.93
C LEU A 140 -16.53 2.86 9.44
N ASN A 141 -15.47 2.16 9.05
CA ASN A 141 -14.09 2.53 9.42
C ASN A 141 -13.66 3.86 8.80
N GLU A 142 -14.01 4.12 7.54
CA GLU A 142 -13.76 5.41 6.90
C GLU A 142 -14.53 6.56 7.55
N ASN A 143 -15.70 6.27 8.14
CA ASN A 143 -16.60 7.24 8.79
C ASN A 143 -16.62 7.07 10.32
N TRP A 144 -15.56 6.56 10.93
CA TRP A 144 -15.50 6.27 12.36
C TRP A 144 -15.82 7.48 13.26
N PHE A 145 -15.55 8.70 12.79
CA PHE A 145 -15.83 9.95 13.49
C PHE A 145 -17.35 10.23 13.61
N GLU A 146 -18.21 9.49 12.89
CA GLU A 146 -19.68 9.57 12.97
C GLU A 146 -20.29 8.48 13.87
N GLN A 147 -19.48 7.82 14.72
CA GLN A 147 -19.95 6.70 15.55
C GLN A 147 -21.16 7.03 16.43
N ASP A 148 -21.34 8.28 16.79
CA ASP A 148 -22.50 8.73 17.59
C ASP A 148 -23.84 8.57 16.85
N LYS A 149 -23.80 8.50 15.53
CA LYS A 149 -24.96 8.28 14.66
C LYS A 149 -25.31 6.81 14.49
N TRP A 150 -24.42 5.89 14.89
CA TRP A 150 -24.63 4.46 14.71
C TRP A 150 -25.56 3.90 15.80
N ASP A 151 -26.40 2.94 15.42
CA ASP A 151 -27.16 2.18 16.38
C ASP A 151 -26.27 1.23 17.21
N GLU A 152 -26.82 0.70 18.29
CA GLU A 152 -26.07 -0.14 19.23
C GLU A 152 -25.60 -1.46 18.59
N ARG A 153 -26.39 -2.02 17.67
CA ARG A 153 -26.04 -3.27 16.94
C ARG A 153 -24.84 -3.04 16.02
N THR A 154 -24.86 -1.96 15.26
CA THR A 154 -23.78 -1.54 14.38
C THR A 154 -22.49 -1.29 15.16
N ARG A 155 -22.57 -0.58 16.30
CA ARG A 155 -21.40 -0.37 17.18
C ARG A 155 -20.83 -1.69 17.71
N THR A 156 -21.71 -2.61 18.13
CA THR A 156 -21.29 -3.92 18.64
C THR A 156 -20.61 -4.74 17.57
N ALA A 157 -21.20 -4.82 16.37
CA ALA A 157 -20.61 -5.52 15.24
C ALA A 157 -19.25 -4.95 14.83
N TYR A 158 -19.13 -3.61 14.77
CA TYR A 158 -17.89 -2.92 14.45
C TYR A 158 -16.78 -3.24 15.46
N LYS A 159 -17.05 -3.16 16.76
CA LYS A 159 -16.08 -3.48 17.82
C LYS A 159 -15.62 -4.93 17.82
N LYS A 160 -16.43 -5.86 17.32
CA LYS A 160 -16.05 -7.28 17.18
C LYS A 160 -15.21 -7.53 15.93
N PHE A 161 -15.41 -6.71 14.91
CA PHE A 161 -14.71 -6.87 13.62
C PHE A 161 -13.29 -6.29 13.68
N TRP A 162 -13.11 -5.13 14.30
CA TRP A 162 -11.84 -4.41 14.44
C TRP A 162 -11.20 -4.57 15.82
#